data_392733d7726a3baedb8ed01bf07dac02
#
_entry.id   392733d7726a3baedb8ed01bf07dac02
#
_cell.length_a   1.000
_cell.length_b   1.000
_cell.length_c   1.000
_cell.angle_alpha   90.00
_cell.angle_beta   90.00
_cell.angle_gamma   90.00
#
_symmetry.space_group_name_H-M   'P 1'
#
loop_
_entity.id
_entity.type
_entity.pdbx_description
1 polymer ?
#
loop_
_entity_poly.entity_id
_entity_poly.type
_entity_poly.pdbx_seq_one_letter_code
_entity_poly.pdbx_strand_id
1 'polypeptide(L)'
;PYGAYACADGKSVLISIQNEREWVRLCAEVIGDADMATDPRFDSNNQRIANRGSLEAIVSKAFMEHPRETNIEHLNAARIAYGRLTDLEDLADHPQNRFVTVQSDGGEIDIMAPGAVVRGTEEILGPVPSLGEHDALIRAEFTKDSVK
;
A
#
# COMPACT_ATOMS: atom_id res chain seq x y z
N PRO A 1 -3.79 18.62 1.25
CA PRO A 1 -4.52 17.45 0.75
C PRO A 1 -4.08 16.19 1.48
N TYR A 2 -5.03 15.25 1.61
CA TYR A 2 -4.81 13.91 2.15
C TYR A 2 -5.64 12.94 1.32
N GLY A 3 -4.99 12.08 0.55
CA GLY A 3 -5.70 11.16 -0.33
C GLY A 3 -4.80 10.38 -1.28
N ALA A 4 -5.43 9.44 -2.00
CA ALA A 4 -4.81 8.70 -3.08
C ALA A 4 -5.10 9.41 -4.41
N TYR A 5 -4.06 9.60 -5.19
CA TYR A 5 -4.11 10.25 -6.50
C TYR A 5 -3.68 9.29 -7.59
N ALA A 6 -4.50 9.18 -8.63
CA ALA A 6 -4.18 8.38 -9.80
C ALA A 6 -3.06 9.03 -10.62
N CYS A 7 -2.20 8.21 -11.18
CA CYS A 7 -1.08 8.59 -12.03
C CYS A 7 -1.34 8.22 -13.50
N ALA A 8 -0.53 8.71 -14.42
CA ALA A 8 -0.70 8.49 -15.86
C ALA A 8 -0.66 7.01 -16.27
N ASP A 9 0.00 6.16 -15.49
CA ASP A 9 0.12 4.71 -15.71
C ASP A 9 -1.03 3.87 -15.12
N GLY A 10 -2.08 4.52 -14.59
CA GLY A 10 -3.21 3.86 -13.92
C GLY A 10 -2.93 3.40 -12.49
N LYS A 11 -1.70 3.51 -12.01
CA LYS A 11 -1.35 3.27 -10.61
C LYS A 11 -1.67 4.49 -9.76
N SER A 12 -1.55 4.36 -8.43
CA SER A 12 -1.88 5.45 -7.52
C SER A 12 -0.79 5.65 -6.46
N VAL A 13 -0.70 6.89 -5.98
CA VAL A 13 0.15 7.26 -4.84
C VAL A 13 -0.69 7.97 -3.78
N LEU A 14 -0.46 7.63 -2.52
CA LEU A 14 -1.08 8.29 -1.37
C LEU A 14 -0.14 9.41 -0.89
N ILE A 15 -0.69 10.61 -0.69
CA ILE A 15 0.02 11.68 0.01
C ILE A 15 -0.77 12.16 1.23
N SER A 16 -0.05 12.76 2.18
CA SER A 16 -0.63 13.34 3.38
C SER A 16 0.17 14.57 3.78
N ILE A 17 -0.36 15.74 3.45
CA ILE A 17 0.27 17.02 3.79
C ILE A 17 -0.07 17.38 5.24
N GLN A 18 0.93 17.40 6.11
CA GLN A 18 0.76 17.53 7.55
C GLN A 18 0.96 18.96 8.07
N ASN A 19 1.62 19.81 7.30
CA ASN A 19 1.96 21.17 7.73
C ASN A 19 2.13 22.15 6.55
N GLU A 20 2.18 23.44 6.86
CA GLU A 20 2.26 24.49 5.85
C GLU A 20 3.59 24.48 5.05
N ARG A 21 4.69 23.99 5.63
CA ARG A 21 5.95 23.86 4.90
C ARG A 21 5.89 22.79 3.82
N GLU A 22 5.20 21.70 4.09
CA GLU A 22 4.94 20.67 3.09
C GLU A 22 3.97 21.17 2.02
N TRP A 23 2.96 21.95 2.40
CA TRP A 23 2.04 22.58 1.47
C TRP A 23 2.77 23.46 0.45
N VAL A 24 3.64 24.37 0.92
CA VAL A 24 4.45 25.24 0.05
C VAL A 24 5.31 24.41 -0.91
N ARG A 25 5.96 23.34 -0.43
CA ARG A 25 6.78 22.47 -1.28
C ARG A 25 5.93 21.68 -2.28
N LEU A 26 4.78 21.18 -1.88
CA LEU A 26 3.85 20.51 -2.80
C LEU A 26 3.48 21.43 -3.97
N CYS A 27 3.11 22.68 -3.67
CA CYS A 27 2.77 23.67 -4.69
C CYS A 27 3.94 23.94 -5.64
N ALA A 28 5.11 24.27 -5.09
CA ALA A 28 6.25 24.71 -5.88
C ALA A 28 6.95 23.56 -6.64
N GLU A 29 7.12 22.40 -6.01
CA GLU A 29 8.05 21.35 -6.47
C GLU A 29 7.32 20.15 -7.12
N VAL A 30 6.04 19.93 -6.78
CA VAL A 30 5.26 18.81 -7.32
C VAL A 30 4.17 19.28 -8.28
N ILE A 31 3.39 20.31 -7.89
CA ILE A 31 2.35 20.87 -8.75
C ILE A 31 2.95 21.81 -9.80
N GLY A 32 4.11 22.45 -9.49
CA GLY A 32 4.77 23.40 -10.38
C GLY A 32 4.17 24.82 -10.36
N ASP A 33 3.35 25.13 -9.35
CA ASP A 33 2.70 26.42 -9.16
C ASP A 33 2.94 26.95 -7.74
N ALA A 34 4.03 27.71 -7.55
CA ALA A 34 4.41 28.25 -6.25
C ALA A 34 3.39 29.28 -5.72
N ASP A 35 2.71 30.01 -6.62
CA ASP A 35 1.75 31.05 -6.24
C ASP A 35 0.50 30.46 -5.59
N MET A 36 0.19 29.21 -5.89
CA MET A 36 -0.91 28.48 -5.26
C MET A 36 -0.79 28.39 -3.73
N ALA A 37 0.43 28.44 -3.20
CA ALA A 37 0.66 28.39 -1.75
C ALA A 37 0.10 29.62 -1.01
N THR A 38 -0.01 30.75 -1.70
CA THR A 38 -0.51 32.03 -1.18
C THR A 38 -1.87 32.43 -1.76
N ASP A 39 -2.45 31.61 -2.62
CA ASP A 39 -3.80 31.83 -3.16
C ASP A 39 -4.82 31.85 -1.99
N PRO A 40 -5.65 32.91 -1.85
CA PRO A 40 -6.63 33.01 -0.77
C PRO A 40 -7.60 31.84 -0.65
N ARG A 41 -7.76 31.03 -1.71
CA ARG A 41 -8.56 29.80 -1.68
C ARG A 41 -7.85 28.66 -0.97
N PHE A 42 -6.50 28.69 -0.84
CA PHE A 42 -5.68 27.57 -0.39
C PHE A 42 -4.61 27.94 0.65
N ASP A 43 -4.51 29.20 1.04
CA ASP A 43 -3.49 29.78 1.94
C ASP A 43 -3.52 29.23 3.36
N SER A 44 -4.60 28.57 3.76
CA SER A 44 -4.74 27.96 5.08
C SER A 44 -5.47 26.62 4.99
N ASN A 45 -5.32 25.77 6.03
CA ASN A 45 -6.02 24.49 6.07
C ASN A 45 -7.54 24.65 5.99
N ASN A 46 -8.10 25.68 6.63
CA ASN A 46 -9.54 25.95 6.58
C ASN A 46 -10.00 26.32 5.17
N GLN A 47 -9.23 27.13 4.46
CA GLN A 47 -9.53 27.50 3.09
C GLN A 47 -9.37 26.31 2.12
N ARG A 48 -8.36 25.46 2.31
CA ARG A 48 -8.22 24.21 1.56
C ARG A 48 -9.40 23.26 1.74
N ILE A 49 -9.93 23.16 2.96
CA ILE A 49 -11.13 22.36 3.24
C ILE A 49 -12.37 22.98 2.57
N ALA A 50 -12.55 24.29 2.70
CA ALA A 50 -13.68 24.99 2.09
C ALA A 50 -13.69 24.89 0.55
N ASN A 51 -12.51 24.86 -0.07
CA ASN A 51 -12.31 24.79 -1.52
C ASN A 51 -11.83 23.41 -2.00
N ARG A 52 -12.13 22.34 -1.23
CA ARG A 52 -11.62 20.99 -1.45
C ARG A 52 -11.80 20.51 -2.90
N GLY A 53 -12.96 20.71 -3.49
CA GLY A 53 -13.21 20.25 -4.86
C GLY A 53 -12.27 20.86 -5.90
N SER A 54 -11.99 22.18 -5.80
CA SER A 54 -11.04 22.84 -6.68
C SER A 54 -9.61 22.39 -6.42
N LEU A 55 -9.23 22.22 -5.15
CA LEU A 55 -7.93 21.71 -4.75
C LEU A 55 -7.67 20.30 -5.31
N GLU A 56 -8.60 19.37 -5.08
CA GLU A 56 -8.50 17.99 -5.54
C GLU A 56 -8.37 17.91 -7.07
N ALA A 57 -9.10 18.75 -7.81
CA ALA A 57 -8.99 18.81 -9.27
C ALA A 57 -7.57 19.23 -9.73
N ILE A 58 -6.96 20.21 -9.07
CA ILE A 58 -5.61 20.68 -9.40
C ILE A 58 -4.57 19.61 -9.08
N VAL A 59 -4.64 19.03 -7.87
CA VAL A 59 -3.68 18.00 -7.45
C VAL A 59 -3.82 16.76 -8.33
N SER A 60 -5.05 16.29 -8.58
CA SER A 60 -5.28 15.13 -9.46
C SER A 60 -4.73 15.35 -10.86
N LYS A 61 -4.90 16.55 -11.42
CA LYS A 61 -4.35 16.89 -12.73
C LYS A 61 -2.82 16.77 -12.72
N ALA A 62 -2.13 17.33 -11.73
CA ALA A 62 -0.67 17.29 -11.65
C ALA A 62 -0.16 15.84 -11.56
N PHE A 63 -0.80 14.97 -10.74
CA PHE A 63 -0.40 13.57 -10.62
C PHE A 63 -0.66 12.76 -11.90
N MET A 64 -1.70 13.10 -12.65
CA MET A 64 -2.01 12.46 -13.94
C MET A 64 -1.03 12.82 -15.07
N GLU A 65 -0.16 13.81 -14.90
CA GLU A 65 0.84 14.19 -15.91
C GLU A 65 2.01 13.18 -15.98
N HIS A 66 2.23 12.38 -14.91
CA HIS A 66 3.38 11.49 -14.79
C HIS A 66 2.99 10.08 -14.31
N PRO A 67 3.80 9.05 -14.66
CA PRO A 67 3.69 7.72 -14.05
C PRO A 67 3.96 7.78 -12.53
N ARG A 68 3.47 6.76 -11.80
CA ARG A 68 3.63 6.67 -10.34
C ARG A 68 5.08 6.85 -9.87
N GLU A 69 6.04 6.22 -10.53
CA GLU A 69 7.45 6.28 -10.11
C GLU A 69 8.03 7.69 -10.25
N THR A 70 7.72 8.41 -11.34
CA THR A 70 8.14 9.81 -11.53
C THR A 70 7.50 10.73 -10.48
N ASN A 71 6.22 10.53 -10.17
CA ASN A 71 5.57 11.27 -9.08
C ASN A 71 6.24 11.00 -7.74
N ILE A 72 6.66 9.76 -7.47
CA ILE A 72 7.40 9.38 -6.26
C ILE A 72 8.78 10.08 -6.22
N GLU A 73 9.48 10.17 -7.35
CA GLU A 73 10.75 10.92 -7.44
C GLU A 73 10.55 12.40 -7.09
N HIS A 74 9.51 13.05 -7.63
CA HIS A 74 9.16 14.43 -7.30
C HIS A 74 8.84 14.61 -5.81
N LEU A 75 8.04 13.71 -5.22
CA LEU A 75 7.71 13.73 -3.79
C LEU A 75 8.94 13.54 -2.91
N ASN A 76 9.86 12.64 -3.29
CA ASN A 76 11.13 12.44 -2.59
C ASN A 76 12.02 13.71 -2.66
N ALA A 77 12.16 14.31 -3.84
CA ALA A 77 12.92 15.55 -4.02
C ALA A 77 12.33 16.68 -3.15
N ALA A 78 11.01 16.82 -3.13
CA ALA A 78 10.27 17.76 -2.29
C ALA A 78 10.24 17.38 -0.79
N ARG A 79 10.78 16.22 -0.39
CA ARG A 79 10.75 15.69 0.98
C ARG A 79 9.33 15.61 1.54
N ILE A 80 8.40 15.14 0.74
CA ILE A 80 7.01 14.90 1.09
C ILE A 80 6.81 13.40 1.28
N ALA A 81 6.24 13.02 2.41
CA ALA A 81 5.91 11.63 2.70
C ALA A 81 4.80 11.11 1.77
N TYR A 82 4.96 9.88 1.31
CA TYR A 82 3.99 9.22 0.43
C TYR A 82 3.83 7.75 0.80
N GLY A 83 2.76 7.15 0.29
CA GLY A 83 2.53 5.71 0.32
C GLY A 83 2.24 5.19 -1.09
N ARG A 84 2.77 4.03 -1.43
CA ARG A 84 2.39 3.32 -2.66
C ARG A 84 1.06 2.62 -2.40
N LEU A 85 0.09 2.78 -3.29
CA LEU A 85 -1.02 1.83 -3.37
C LEU A 85 -0.55 0.66 -4.24
N THR A 86 -0.31 -0.47 -3.58
CA THR A 86 0.22 -1.67 -4.22
C THR A 86 -0.92 -2.61 -4.60
N ASP A 87 -0.78 -3.26 -5.74
CA ASP A 87 -1.61 -4.37 -6.17
C ASP A 87 -0.96 -5.73 -5.83
N LEU A 88 -1.54 -6.83 -6.29
CA LEU A 88 -1.01 -8.16 -6.05
C LEU A 88 0.32 -8.41 -6.77
N GLU A 89 0.54 -7.79 -7.92
CA GLU A 89 1.80 -7.87 -8.66
C GLU A 89 2.91 -7.12 -7.91
N ASP A 90 2.64 -5.87 -7.48
CA ASP A 90 3.55 -5.11 -6.64
C ASP A 90 3.87 -5.87 -5.32
N LEU A 91 2.88 -6.61 -4.76
CA LEU A 91 3.08 -7.41 -3.56
C LEU A 91 3.98 -8.62 -3.85
N ALA A 92 3.78 -9.32 -4.96
CA ALA A 92 4.59 -10.49 -5.32
C ALA A 92 6.09 -10.13 -5.43
N ASP A 93 6.39 -8.95 -5.98
CA ASP A 93 7.77 -8.47 -6.19
C ASP A 93 8.33 -7.67 -5.01
N HIS A 94 7.61 -7.60 -3.88
CA HIS A 94 8.05 -6.77 -2.76
C HIS A 94 9.36 -7.31 -2.14
N PRO A 95 10.41 -6.49 -1.97
CA PRO A 95 11.76 -6.95 -1.58
C PRO A 95 11.85 -7.54 -0.17
N GLN A 96 10.84 -7.37 0.67
CA GLN A 96 10.75 -7.98 2.00
C GLN A 96 10.01 -9.31 2.01
N ASN A 97 9.39 -9.70 0.90
CA ASN A 97 8.74 -10.99 0.83
C ASN A 97 9.74 -12.13 0.89
N ARG A 98 9.37 -13.15 1.61
CA ARG A 98 10.07 -14.43 1.66
C ARG A 98 9.11 -15.51 1.20
N PHE A 99 9.61 -16.45 0.42
CA PHE A 99 8.82 -17.56 -0.08
C PHE A 99 9.41 -18.88 0.44
N VAL A 100 8.54 -19.85 0.67
CA VAL A 100 8.90 -21.22 1.05
C VAL A 100 8.20 -22.16 0.09
N THR A 101 8.97 -23.07 -0.50
CA THR A 101 8.43 -24.12 -1.35
C THR A 101 7.79 -25.21 -0.50
N VAL A 102 6.54 -25.53 -0.78
CA VAL A 102 5.80 -26.62 -0.12
C VAL A 102 5.24 -27.60 -1.15
N GLN A 103 4.99 -28.83 -0.72
CA GLN A 103 4.32 -29.83 -1.54
C GLN A 103 2.81 -29.64 -1.53
N SER A 104 2.17 -29.89 -2.67
CA SER A 104 0.71 -29.96 -2.84
C SER A 104 0.33 -31.13 -3.74
N ASP A 105 -0.96 -31.44 -3.87
CA ASP A 105 -1.44 -32.48 -4.80
C ASP A 105 -1.08 -32.17 -6.26
N GLY A 106 -0.89 -30.88 -6.60
CA GLY A 106 -0.48 -30.43 -7.92
C GLY A 106 1.04 -30.33 -8.14
N GLY A 107 1.84 -30.70 -7.14
CA GLY A 107 3.31 -30.55 -7.15
C GLY A 107 3.81 -29.47 -6.21
N GLU A 108 5.05 -29.07 -6.41
CA GLU A 108 5.69 -27.98 -5.63
C GLU A 108 5.07 -26.63 -5.95
N ILE A 109 4.80 -25.85 -4.89
CA ILE A 109 4.35 -24.47 -5.01
C ILE A 109 5.11 -23.59 -4.02
N ASP A 110 5.37 -22.34 -4.44
CA ASP A 110 5.93 -21.32 -3.55
C ASP A 110 4.79 -20.55 -2.88
N ILE A 111 4.80 -20.52 -1.56
CA ILE A 111 3.88 -19.74 -0.75
C ILE A 111 4.64 -18.66 0.04
N MET A 112 3.97 -17.57 0.32
CA MET A 112 4.56 -16.50 1.12
C MET A 112 4.84 -17.02 2.55
N ALA A 113 6.07 -16.87 3.00
CA ALA A 113 6.48 -17.24 4.36
C ALA A 113 5.78 -16.34 5.40
N PRO A 114 5.58 -16.82 6.63
CA PRO A 114 5.05 -16.01 7.72
C PRO A 114 5.83 -14.71 7.90
N GLY A 115 5.14 -13.59 8.16
CA GLY A 115 5.75 -12.29 8.38
C GLY A 115 6.59 -12.22 9.66
N ALA A 116 6.27 -13.04 10.66
CA ALA A 116 7.02 -13.12 11.91
C ALA A 116 8.27 -14.00 11.74
N VAL A 117 9.44 -13.44 12.09
CA VAL A 117 10.72 -14.18 12.11
C VAL A 117 11.15 -14.35 13.55
N VAL A 118 11.30 -15.61 13.99
CA VAL A 118 11.85 -15.92 15.33
C VAL A 118 13.33 -16.27 15.18
N ARG A 119 14.19 -15.48 15.81
CA ARG A 119 15.64 -15.70 15.74
C ARG A 119 16.03 -17.08 16.29
N GLY A 120 16.77 -17.83 15.51
CA GLY A 120 17.26 -19.16 15.90
C GLY A 120 16.25 -20.29 15.74
N THR A 121 15.07 -20.01 15.17
CA THR A 121 14.07 -21.00 14.83
C THR A 121 13.96 -21.11 13.32
N GLU A 122 14.07 -22.32 12.79
CA GLU A 122 13.81 -22.62 11.39
C GLU A 122 12.30 -22.62 11.13
N GLU A 123 11.87 -21.94 10.07
CA GLU A 123 10.46 -21.97 9.63
C GLU A 123 10.23 -23.28 8.88
N ILE A 124 9.51 -24.20 9.50
CA ILE A 124 9.08 -25.46 8.89
C ILE A 124 7.59 -25.33 8.55
N LEU A 125 7.30 -25.27 7.25
CA LEU A 125 5.92 -25.33 6.74
C LEU A 125 5.67 -26.76 6.22
N GLY A 126 4.58 -27.36 6.69
CA GLY A 126 4.13 -28.64 6.17
C GLY A 126 3.56 -28.56 4.75
N PRO A 127 3.27 -29.70 4.10
CA PRO A 127 2.61 -29.70 2.80
C PRO A 127 1.20 -29.10 2.89
N VAL A 128 0.68 -28.65 1.75
CA VAL A 128 -0.74 -28.30 1.64
C VAL A 128 -1.55 -29.60 1.71
N PRO A 129 -2.46 -29.76 2.67
CA PRO A 129 -3.21 -31.00 2.82
C PRO A 129 -4.16 -31.22 1.64
N SER A 130 -4.32 -32.49 1.26
CA SER A 130 -5.33 -32.88 0.27
C SER A 130 -6.75 -32.63 0.79
N LEU A 131 -7.71 -32.51 -0.11
CA LEU A 131 -9.10 -32.26 0.26
C LEU A 131 -9.63 -33.40 1.15
N GLY A 132 -10.06 -33.06 2.39
CA GLY A 132 -10.58 -34.00 3.35
C GLY A 132 -9.55 -34.83 4.13
N GLU A 133 -8.25 -34.62 3.93
CA GLU A 133 -7.17 -35.38 4.58
C GLU A 133 -7.30 -35.42 6.11
N HIS A 134 -7.72 -34.35 6.73
CA HIS A 134 -7.87 -34.24 8.19
C HIS A 134 -9.28 -34.52 8.71
N ASP A 135 -10.24 -34.83 7.86
CA ASP A 135 -11.66 -35.04 8.25
C ASP A 135 -11.84 -36.05 9.37
N ALA A 136 -11.21 -37.25 9.24
CA ALA A 136 -11.35 -38.29 10.22
C ALA A 136 -10.74 -37.93 11.58
N LEU A 137 -9.59 -37.24 11.55
CA LEU A 137 -8.87 -36.78 12.74
C LEU A 137 -9.67 -35.72 13.49
N ILE A 138 -10.16 -34.71 12.76
CA ILE A 138 -10.98 -33.62 13.32
C ILE A 138 -12.28 -34.20 13.90
N ARG A 139 -12.98 -35.07 13.17
CA ARG A 139 -14.20 -35.73 13.70
C ARG A 139 -13.92 -36.54 14.96
N ALA A 140 -12.82 -37.28 15.02
CA ALA A 140 -12.45 -38.05 16.19
C ALA A 140 -12.13 -37.20 17.41
N GLU A 141 -11.53 -36.01 17.22
CA GLU A 141 -11.22 -35.05 18.27
C GLU A 141 -12.50 -34.45 18.89
N PHE A 142 -13.41 -33.97 18.04
CA PHE A 142 -14.60 -33.23 18.50
C PHE A 142 -15.82 -34.11 18.83
N THR A 143 -15.84 -35.42 18.50
CA THR A 143 -16.93 -36.33 18.87
C THR A 143 -16.73 -36.98 20.23
N LYS A 144 -15.53 -36.94 20.81
CA LYS A 144 -15.25 -37.54 22.12
C LYS A 144 -15.82 -36.79 23.31
N ASP A 145 -16.17 -35.51 23.15
CA ASP A 145 -16.67 -34.66 24.24
C ASP A 145 -18.18 -34.43 24.26
N SER A 146 -18.95 -35.19 23.47
CA SER A 146 -20.44 -35.10 23.46
C SER A 146 -21.13 -36.01 24.49
N VAL A 147 -20.37 -36.63 25.38
CA VAL A 147 -20.92 -37.49 26.44
C VAL A 147 -20.32 -37.12 27.78
N LYS A 148 -20.84 -36.03 28.38
CA LYS A 148 -20.94 -35.81 29.84
C LYS A 148 -22.11 -34.90 30.15
#